data_37b32df7613ea24ed4f80701377862b6
#
_entry.id   37b32df7613ea24ed4f80701377862b6
#
_cell.length_a   1.000
_cell.length_b   1.000
_cell.length_c   1.000
_cell.angle_alpha   90.00
_cell.angle_beta   90.00
_cell.angle_gamma   90.00
#
_symmetry.space_group_name_H-M   'P 1'
#
loop_
_entity.id
_entity.type
_entity.pdbx_description
1 polymer ?
#
loop_
_entity_poly.entity_id
_entity_poly.type
_entity_poly.pdbx_seq_one_letter_code
_entity_poly.pdbx_strand_id
1 'polypeptide(L)'
;LAHGGYSFPQGQIKLSGKEALVFSRIRYEDPRGDFGRQMRQKLILEALLKEAKDPEIIFQIGDILNVLGDNIRMNFTASELKNFASLYKKLNNDIDLMQFENGVGQRIDNYWYYVLDEQEVSDISQELNEHLGNN
;
A
#
# COMPACT_ATOMS: atom_id res chain seq x y z
N LEU A 1 -8.01 -12.74 12.04
CA LEU A 1 -8.75 -11.52 12.41
C LEU A 1 -10.22 -11.66 12.04
N ALA A 2 -11.10 -11.03 12.81
CA ALA A 2 -12.54 -10.97 12.52
C ALA A 2 -13.04 -9.54 12.73
N HIS A 3 -13.94 -9.07 11.85
CA HIS A 3 -14.54 -7.74 11.95
C HIS A 3 -15.84 -7.66 11.15
N GLY A 4 -16.89 -7.08 11.72
CA GLY A 4 -18.15 -6.82 11.01
C GLY A 4 -18.83 -8.06 10.40
N GLY A 5 -18.70 -9.22 11.04
CA GLY A 5 -19.24 -10.50 10.55
C GLY A 5 -18.33 -11.23 9.55
N TYR A 6 -17.18 -10.68 9.20
CA TYR A 6 -16.18 -11.31 8.35
C TYR A 6 -15.06 -11.93 9.18
N SER A 7 -14.53 -13.07 8.72
CA SER A 7 -13.40 -13.76 9.35
C SER A 7 -12.26 -13.89 8.34
N PHE A 8 -11.06 -13.47 8.77
CA PHE A 8 -9.86 -13.48 7.95
C PHE A 8 -8.83 -14.42 8.60
N PRO A 9 -8.75 -15.67 8.15
CA PRO A 9 -7.76 -16.63 8.64
C PRO A 9 -6.35 -16.18 8.29
N GLN A 10 -5.37 -16.78 8.94
CA GLN A 10 -3.97 -16.58 8.63
C GLN A 10 -3.60 -17.34 7.35
N GLY A 11 -2.72 -16.75 6.54
CA GLY A 11 -2.24 -17.31 5.28
C GLY A 11 -2.82 -16.64 4.06
N GLN A 12 -2.61 -17.24 2.89
CA GLN A 12 -3.10 -16.72 1.63
C GLN A 12 -4.60 -16.96 1.49
N ILE A 13 -5.35 -15.89 1.25
CA ILE A 13 -6.82 -15.93 1.09
C ILE A 13 -7.23 -15.12 -0.13
N LYS A 14 -8.32 -15.53 -0.76
CA LYS A 14 -8.95 -14.76 -1.85
C LYS A 14 -10.07 -13.91 -1.25
N LEU A 15 -10.04 -12.62 -1.53
CA LEU A 15 -11.02 -11.65 -1.05
C LEU A 15 -11.80 -11.04 -2.22
N SER A 16 -13.09 -10.86 -2.04
CA SER A 16 -13.86 -9.94 -2.87
C SER A 16 -13.49 -8.50 -2.53
N GLY A 17 -13.82 -7.54 -3.39
CA GLY A 17 -13.55 -6.12 -3.13
C GLY A 17 -14.17 -5.62 -1.83
N LYS A 18 -15.37 -6.12 -1.46
CA LYS A 18 -16.03 -5.78 -0.20
C LYS A 18 -15.25 -6.31 1.01
N GLU A 19 -14.79 -7.55 0.94
CA GLU A 19 -13.98 -8.17 2.00
C GLU A 19 -12.61 -7.48 2.13
N ALA A 20 -11.96 -7.15 1.01
CA ALA A 20 -10.72 -6.39 0.99
C ALA A 20 -10.88 -5.02 1.65
N LEU A 21 -12.00 -4.32 1.39
CA LEU A 21 -12.30 -3.05 2.04
C LEU A 21 -12.49 -3.20 3.55
N VAL A 22 -13.21 -4.23 4.00
CA VAL A 22 -13.37 -4.53 5.44
C VAL A 22 -12.01 -4.85 6.05
N PHE A 23 -11.22 -5.74 5.43
CA PHE A 23 -9.90 -6.14 5.88
C PHE A 23 -8.93 -4.96 6.03
N SER A 24 -8.97 -3.99 5.09
CA SER A 24 -8.13 -2.80 5.14
C SER A 24 -8.45 -1.85 6.30
N ARG A 25 -9.66 -1.93 6.85
CA ARG A 25 -10.16 -1.02 7.90
C ARG A 25 -10.02 -1.57 9.32
N ILE A 26 -9.72 -2.84 9.48
CA ILE A 26 -9.51 -3.45 10.81
C ILE A 26 -8.40 -2.68 11.55
N ARG A 27 -8.66 -2.31 12.79
CA ARG A 27 -7.69 -1.58 13.61
C ARG A 27 -7.67 -2.10 15.06
N TYR A 28 -8.81 -2.14 15.70
CA TYR A 28 -8.91 -2.42 17.13
C TYR A 28 -8.78 -3.91 17.46
N GLU A 29 -9.13 -4.77 16.53
CA GLU A 29 -9.02 -6.23 16.65
C GLU A 29 -7.62 -6.77 16.30
N ASP A 30 -6.72 -5.91 15.83
CA ASP A 30 -5.34 -6.25 15.58
C ASP A 30 -4.47 -5.77 16.76
N PRO A 31 -3.73 -6.66 17.43
CA PRO A 31 -2.82 -6.27 18.51
C PRO A 31 -1.79 -5.20 18.10
N ARG A 32 -1.47 -5.12 16.81
CA ARG A 32 -0.55 -4.13 16.24
C ARG A 32 -1.22 -2.78 15.96
N GLY A 33 -2.54 -2.67 16.20
CA GLY A 33 -3.29 -1.43 16.03
C GLY A 33 -3.17 -0.82 14.64
N ASP A 34 -2.69 0.41 14.58
CA ASP A 34 -2.58 1.18 13.34
C ASP A 34 -1.53 0.62 12.38
N PHE A 35 -0.43 0.07 12.90
CA PHE A 35 0.59 -0.60 12.07
C PHE A 35 0.03 -1.82 11.36
N GLY A 36 -0.78 -2.62 12.06
CA GLY A 36 -1.46 -3.76 11.45
C GLY A 36 -2.42 -3.32 10.34
N ARG A 37 -3.08 -2.17 10.50
CA ARG A 37 -3.93 -1.58 9.44
C ARG A 37 -3.11 -1.18 8.22
N GLN A 38 -2.00 -0.46 8.41
CA GLN A 38 -1.11 -0.04 7.31
C GLN A 38 -0.56 -1.25 6.56
N MET A 39 -0.11 -2.29 7.28
CA MET A 39 0.37 -3.53 6.64
C MET A 39 -0.72 -4.20 5.80
N ARG A 40 -1.97 -4.25 6.27
CA ARG A 40 -3.08 -4.82 5.47
C ARG A 40 -3.39 -3.99 4.24
N GLN A 41 -3.33 -2.66 4.32
CA GLN A 41 -3.47 -1.78 3.16
C GLN A 41 -2.36 -2.04 2.13
N LYS A 42 -1.11 -2.20 2.59
CA LYS A 42 0.03 -2.58 1.75
C LYS A 42 -0.21 -3.93 1.06
N LEU A 43 -0.62 -4.97 1.79
CA LEU A 43 -0.90 -6.29 1.23
C LEU A 43 -1.99 -6.26 0.15
N ILE A 44 -3.04 -5.44 0.34
CA ILE A 44 -4.09 -5.27 -0.67
C ILE A 44 -3.52 -4.57 -1.90
N LEU A 45 -2.72 -3.53 -1.72
CA LEU A 45 -2.09 -2.82 -2.84
C LEU A 45 -1.18 -3.75 -3.64
N GLU A 46 -0.35 -4.55 -2.98
CA GLU A 46 0.49 -5.57 -3.63
C GLU A 46 -0.34 -6.58 -4.42
N ALA A 47 -1.43 -7.07 -3.83
CA ALA A 47 -2.32 -8.00 -4.52
C ALA A 47 -2.97 -7.38 -5.75
N LEU A 48 -3.45 -6.13 -5.65
CA LEU A 48 -4.02 -5.39 -6.77
C LEU A 48 -2.99 -5.15 -7.88
N LEU A 49 -1.75 -4.81 -7.53
CA LEU A 49 -0.68 -4.61 -8.50
C LEU A 49 -0.28 -5.91 -9.21
N LYS A 50 -0.33 -7.05 -8.50
CA LYS A 50 -0.12 -8.37 -9.13
C LYS A 50 -1.24 -8.72 -10.11
N GLU A 51 -2.48 -8.52 -9.71
CA GLU A 51 -3.64 -8.76 -10.57
C GLU A 51 -3.67 -7.77 -11.76
N ALA A 52 -3.23 -6.52 -11.58
CA ALA A 52 -3.17 -5.51 -12.65
C ALA A 52 -2.21 -5.88 -13.80
N LYS A 53 -1.37 -6.90 -13.63
CA LYS A 53 -0.57 -7.48 -14.74
C LYS A 53 -1.44 -8.29 -15.70
N ASP A 54 -2.65 -8.67 -15.31
CA ASP A 54 -3.59 -9.38 -16.17
C ASP A 54 -4.11 -8.47 -17.29
N PRO A 55 -3.98 -8.86 -18.57
CA PRO A 55 -4.48 -8.07 -19.69
C PRO A 55 -5.98 -7.72 -19.60
N GLU A 56 -6.81 -8.58 -19.00
CA GLU A 56 -8.25 -8.33 -18.86
C GLU A 56 -8.54 -7.16 -17.91
N ILE A 57 -7.73 -6.98 -16.88
CA ILE A 57 -7.90 -5.88 -15.91
C ILE A 57 -7.52 -4.54 -16.54
N ILE A 58 -6.59 -4.53 -17.51
CA ILE A 58 -6.17 -3.31 -18.18
C ILE A 58 -7.31 -2.67 -18.99
N PHE A 59 -8.21 -3.45 -19.52
CA PHE A 59 -9.41 -2.92 -20.18
C PHE A 59 -10.38 -2.26 -19.18
N GLN A 60 -10.33 -2.64 -17.91
CA GLN A 60 -11.16 -2.08 -16.84
C GLN A 60 -10.51 -0.87 -16.13
N ILE A 61 -9.25 -0.54 -16.45
CA ILE A 61 -8.54 0.61 -15.84
C ILE A 61 -9.33 1.91 -16.03
N GLY A 62 -10.01 2.09 -17.16
CA GLY A 62 -10.84 3.26 -17.39
C GLY A 62 -11.94 3.42 -16.34
N ASP A 63 -12.62 2.35 -15.99
CA ASP A 63 -13.69 2.34 -14.99
C ASP A 63 -13.12 2.55 -13.58
N ILE A 64 -11.98 1.92 -13.30
CA ILE A 64 -11.25 2.12 -12.03
C ILE A 64 -10.81 3.58 -11.88
N LEU A 65 -10.26 4.18 -12.93
CA LEU A 65 -9.84 5.59 -12.93
C LEU A 65 -11.01 6.55 -12.76
N ASN A 66 -12.17 6.24 -13.33
CA ASN A 66 -13.39 7.05 -13.14
C ASN A 66 -13.84 6.99 -11.68
N VAL A 67 -13.87 5.81 -11.06
CA VAL A 67 -14.22 5.66 -9.63
C VAL A 67 -13.17 6.32 -8.72
N LEU A 68 -11.89 6.22 -9.08
CA LEU A 68 -10.80 6.85 -8.32
C LEU A 68 -10.83 8.38 -8.46
N GLY A 69 -11.13 8.91 -9.64
CA GLY A 69 -11.15 10.34 -9.92
C GLY A 69 -12.10 11.11 -9.00
N ASP A 70 -13.20 10.50 -8.58
CA ASP A 70 -14.18 11.11 -7.66
C ASP A 70 -13.76 10.98 -6.17
N ASN A 71 -12.86 10.04 -5.84
CA ASN A 71 -12.56 9.69 -4.45
C ASN A 71 -11.11 9.90 -4.03
N ILE A 72 -10.20 10.11 -4.99
CA ILE A 72 -8.76 10.28 -4.73
C ILE A 72 -8.29 11.57 -5.39
N ARG A 73 -7.59 12.41 -4.61
CA ARG A 73 -6.84 13.54 -5.13
C ARG A 73 -5.38 13.13 -5.30
N MET A 74 -4.89 13.21 -6.52
CA MET A 74 -3.49 12.91 -6.85
C MET A 74 -2.94 13.98 -7.79
N ASN A 75 -1.64 14.08 -7.86
CA ASN A 75 -0.94 15.02 -8.73
C ASN A 75 -0.65 14.44 -10.14
N PHE A 76 -1.25 13.30 -10.49
CA PHE A 76 -1.16 12.69 -11.81
C PHE A 76 -2.46 12.94 -12.60
N THR A 77 -2.30 13.23 -13.88
CA THR A 77 -3.42 13.27 -14.83
C THR A 77 -3.78 11.84 -15.28
N ALA A 78 -5.01 11.67 -15.79
CA ALA A 78 -5.45 10.37 -16.32
C ALA A 78 -4.55 9.85 -17.46
N SER A 79 -3.98 10.76 -18.29
CA SER A 79 -3.04 10.40 -19.36
C SER A 79 -1.69 9.93 -18.82
N GLU A 80 -1.19 10.55 -17.78
CA GLU A 80 0.07 10.14 -17.10
C GLU A 80 -0.10 8.77 -16.45
N LEU A 81 -1.21 8.51 -15.78
CA LEU A 81 -1.53 7.20 -15.22
C LEU A 81 -1.61 6.10 -16.29
N LYS A 82 -2.22 6.42 -17.45
CA LYS A 82 -2.27 5.49 -18.58
C LYS A 82 -0.89 5.18 -19.15
N ASN A 83 -0.03 6.20 -19.26
CA ASN A 83 1.36 6.04 -19.68
C ASN A 83 2.14 5.22 -18.65
N PHE A 84 1.95 5.48 -17.35
CA PHE A 84 2.56 4.72 -16.27
C PHE A 84 2.15 3.24 -16.30
N ALA A 85 0.87 2.96 -16.47
CA ALA A 85 0.36 1.59 -16.62
C ALA A 85 0.96 0.87 -17.84
N SER A 86 1.21 1.59 -18.95
CA SER A 86 1.85 1.02 -20.14
C SER A 86 3.35 0.76 -19.95
N LEU A 87 4.04 1.61 -19.19
CA LEU A 87 5.43 1.43 -18.79
C LEU A 87 5.58 0.26 -17.81
N TYR A 88 4.69 0.17 -16.84
CA TYR A 88 4.67 -0.90 -15.84
C TYR A 88 4.58 -2.30 -16.48
N LYS A 89 3.85 -2.44 -17.60
CA LYS A 89 3.82 -3.68 -18.39
C LYS A 89 5.19 -4.08 -18.95
N LYS A 90 6.04 -3.12 -19.25
CA LYS A 90 7.38 -3.34 -19.83
C LYS A 90 8.44 -3.59 -18.75
N LEU A 91 8.15 -3.23 -17.52
CA LEU A 91 9.01 -3.47 -16.39
C LEU A 91 8.77 -4.90 -15.89
N ASN A 92 9.71 -5.79 -16.14
CA ASN A 92 9.70 -7.17 -15.62
C ASN A 92 10.03 -7.23 -14.12
N ASN A 93 10.11 -6.11 -13.45
CA ASN A 93 10.59 -6.01 -12.08
C ASN A 93 9.43 -6.10 -11.09
N ASP A 94 9.68 -6.79 -10.00
CA ASP A 94 8.80 -6.75 -8.83
C ASP A 94 8.83 -5.34 -8.23
N ILE A 95 7.73 -4.94 -7.62
CA ILE A 95 7.67 -3.69 -6.85
C ILE A 95 8.20 -3.97 -5.46
N ASP A 96 9.30 -3.31 -5.11
CA ASP A 96 9.81 -3.32 -3.76
C ASP A 96 9.07 -2.28 -2.92
N LEU A 97 8.44 -2.76 -1.86
CA LEU A 97 7.70 -1.91 -0.93
C LEU A 97 8.50 -1.76 0.35
N MET A 98 9.08 -0.59 0.52
CA MET A 98 9.80 -0.21 1.73
C MET A 98 8.84 0.31 2.79
N GLN A 99 9.13 0.04 4.05
CA GLN A 99 8.43 0.59 5.20
C GLN A 99 9.37 0.68 6.39
N PHE A 100 9.11 1.60 7.29
CA PHE A 100 9.80 1.67 8.58
C PHE A 100 9.22 0.60 9.52
N GLU A 101 10.08 -0.27 10.05
CA GLU A 101 9.71 -1.34 10.97
C GLU A 101 10.15 -1.05 12.41
N ASN A 102 11.23 -0.26 12.54
CA ASN A 102 11.82 0.07 13.81
C ASN A 102 11.46 1.50 14.21
N GLY A 103 10.85 1.60 15.35
CA GLY A 103 10.48 2.88 15.94
C GLY A 103 9.74 2.68 17.26
N VAL A 104 9.61 3.76 18.00
CA VAL A 104 9.01 3.74 19.32
C VAL A 104 7.91 4.79 19.43
N GLY A 105 6.73 4.36 19.88
CA GLY A 105 5.66 5.28 20.24
C GLY A 105 6.01 6.01 21.53
N GLN A 106 6.05 7.35 21.50
CA GLN A 106 6.30 8.15 22.71
C GLN A 106 5.48 9.44 22.73
N ARG A 107 5.26 9.96 23.91
CA ARG A 107 4.63 11.26 24.12
C ARG A 107 5.68 12.34 24.23
N ILE A 108 5.54 13.39 23.40
CA ILE A 108 6.35 14.59 23.44
C ILE A 108 5.38 15.77 23.49
N ASP A 109 5.51 16.66 24.49
CA ASP A 109 4.66 17.85 24.68
C ASP A 109 3.14 17.57 24.61
N ASN A 110 2.70 16.49 25.28
CA ASN A 110 1.31 16.00 25.30
C ASN A 110 0.77 15.39 23.99
N TYR A 111 1.53 15.39 22.91
CA TYR A 111 1.19 14.73 21.66
C TYR A 111 1.83 13.36 21.57
N TRP A 112 1.17 12.44 20.89
CA TRP A 112 1.72 11.11 20.63
C TRP A 112 2.46 11.11 19.30
N TYR A 113 3.71 10.67 19.31
CA TYR A 113 4.57 10.51 18.14
C TYR A 113 5.04 9.07 18.04
N TYR A 114 5.23 8.64 16.81
CA TYR A 114 6.02 7.45 16.51
C TYR A 114 7.37 7.93 16.00
N VAL A 115 8.39 7.73 16.81
CA VAL A 115 9.76 8.17 16.50
C VAL A 115 10.47 7.02 15.81
N LEU A 116 10.90 7.26 14.60
CA LEU A 116 11.60 6.29 13.77
C LEU A 116 13.03 6.06 14.29
N ASP A 117 13.56 4.88 13.99
CA ASP A 117 14.98 4.59 14.21
C ASP A 117 15.83 5.37 13.19
N GLU A 118 16.82 6.12 13.68
CA GLU A 118 17.65 7.00 12.83
C GLU A 118 18.49 6.19 11.83
N GLN A 119 18.95 5.00 12.21
CA GLN A 119 19.72 4.16 11.31
C GLN A 119 18.86 3.63 10.18
N GLU A 120 17.67 3.17 10.48
CA GLU A 120 16.70 2.70 9.46
C GLU A 120 16.31 3.82 8.49
N VAL A 121 16.11 5.05 9.00
CA VAL A 121 15.85 6.22 8.15
C VAL A 121 17.01 6.47 7.20
N SER A 122 18.26 6.36 7.70
CA SER A 122 19.47 6.54 6.90
C SER A 122 19.58 5.46 5.82
N ASP A 123 19.37 4.19 6.20
CA ASP A 123 19.50 3.04 5.30
C ASP A 123 18.47 3.09 4.16
N ILE A 124 17.20 3.35 4.48
CA ILE A 124 16.14 3.52 3.48
C ILE A 124 16.42 4.72 2.57
N SER A 125 16.89 5.83 3.14
CA SER A 125 17.25 7.03 2.37
C SER A 125 18.38 6.75 1.39
N GLN A 126 19.40 6.00 1.83
CA GLN A 126 20.51 5.60 0.96
C GLN A 126 20.03 4.70 -0.17
N GLU A 127 19.25 3.66 0.12
CA GLU A 127 18.71 2.74 -0.86
C GLU A 127 17.85 3.45 -1.92
N LEU A 128 17.00 4.40 -1.49
CA LEU A 128 16.22 5.24 -2.41
C LEU A 128 17.09 6.13 -3.30
N ASN A 129 18.15 6.72 -2.74
CA ASN A 129 19.08 7.55 -3.51
C ASN A 129 19.87 6.73 -4.55
N GLU A 130 20.35 5.54 -4.17
CA GLU A 130 21.01 4.62 -5.08
C GLU A 130 20.08 4.19 -6.22
N HIS A 131 18.84 3.89 -5.92
CA HIS A 131 17.81 3.53 -6.90
C HIS A 131 17.53 4.68 -7.90
N LEU A 132 17.54 5.92 -7.42
CA LEU A 132 17.37 7.12 -8.26
C LEU A 132 18.63 7.52 -9.04
N GLY A 133 19.76 6.86 -8.81
CA GLY A 133 21.04 7.21 -9.42
C GLY A 133 21.63 8.51 -8.88
N ASN A 134 21.21 8.96 -7.73
CA ASN A 134 21.76 10.11 -7.02
C ASN A 134 22.91 9.64 -6.13
N ASN A 135 24.12 9.49 -6.72
CA ASN A 135 25.36 9.21 -6.00
C ASN A 135 26.07 10.49 -5.61
#